data_0ad1ef78d2ab7bb4e574fc9c0c08d2db
#
_entry.id   0ad1ef78d2ab7bb4e574fc9c0c08d2db
#
_cell.length_a   1.000
_cell.length_b   1.000
_cell.length_c   1.000
_cell.angle_alpha   90.00
_cell.angle_beta   90.00
_cell.angle_gamma   90.00
#
_symmetry.space_group_name_H-M   'P 1'
#
loop_
_entity.id
_entity.type
_entity.pdbx_description
1 polymer ?
#
loop_
_entity_poly.entity_id
_entity_poly.type
_entity_poly.pdbx_seq_one_letter_code
_entity_poly.pdbx_strand_id
1 'polypeptide(L)'
;MVARYLSEWWPHADIGRGAGKDITHVPFDMEVKARSAFQPKAWIDQVTKRASKSQDLPIVVCRLNGQGESSPQDYLAFMRLGDLVDLLLSSGYGDFKGDRDTLEPMRCKMCGAWAFTETCRTCQVDPDANL
;
A
#
# COMPACT_ATOMS: atom_id res chain seq x y z
N MET A 1 12.23 13.19 1.02
CA MET A 1 11.11 13.13 1.94
C MET A 1 10.39 11.81 1.97
N VAL A 2 9.77 11.39 0.87
CA VAL A 2 9.18 10.04 0.81
C VAL A 2 10.28 9.00 0.96
N ALA A 3 11.41 9.14 0.27
CA ALA A 3 12.52 8.23 0.40
C ALA A 3 13.04 8.16 1.84
N ARG A 4 13.12 9.30 2.50
CA ARG A 4 13.57 9.36 3.89
C ARG A 4 12.60 8.64 4.83
N TYR A 5 11.30 8.83 4.61
CA TYR A 5 10.26 8.12 5.36
C TYR A 5 10.38 6.61 5.17
N LEU A 6 10.56 6.16 3.92
CA LEU A 6 10.69 4.74 3.60
C LEU A 6 11.97 4.11 4.14
N SER A 7 13.00 4.90 4.40
CA SER A 7 14.29 4.38 4.87
C SER A 7 14.22 3.71 6.24
N GLU A 8 13.15 3.92 7.01
CA GLU A 8 12.93 3.17 8.26
C GLU A 8 12.77 1.67 8.01
N TRP A 9 12.22 1.28 6.85
CA TRP A 9 11.95 -0.12 6.51
C TRP A 9 12.83 -0.62 5.37
N TRP A 10 13.27 0.28 4.50
CA TRP A 10 14.19 -0.01 3.40
C TRP A 10 15.40 0.90 3.55
N PRO A 11 16.43 0.47 4.28
CA PRO A 11 17.53 1.36 4.69
C PRO A 11 18.28 2.03 3.55
N HIS A 12 18.23 1.44 2.34
CA HIS A 12 18.92 1.99 1.17
C HIS A 12 18.01 2.81 0.26
N ALA A 13 16.76 3.05 0.66
CA ALA A 13 15.86 3.89 -0.13
C ALA A 13 16.45 5.28 -0.33
N ASP A 14 16.45 5.75 -1.56
CA ASP A 14 17.02 7.04 -1.92
C ASP A 14 16.24 7.64 -3.08
N ILE A 15 16.46 8.92 -3.33
CA ILE A 15 15.83 9.63 -4.43
C ILE A 15 16.48 9.18 -5.73
N GLY A 16 15.65 8.77 -6.71
CA GLY A 16 16.10 8.44 -8.04
C GLY A 16 16.44 9.68 -8.83
N ARG A 17 17.38 9.55 -9.76
CA ARG A 17 17.82 10.65 -10.61
C ARG A 17 17.70 10.23 -12.06
N GLY A 18 17.24 11.16 -12.91
CA GLY A 18 17.05 10.91 -14.33
C GLY A 18 15.68 10.30 -14.63
N ALA A 19 15.61 9.48 -15.68
CA ALA A 19 14.36 8.97 -16.23
C ALA A 19 13.84 7.68 -15.56
N GLY A 20 14.53 7.16 -14.55
CA GLY A 20 14.13 5.94 -13.85
C GLY A 20 13.11 6.18 -12.73
N LYS A 21 13.12 5.28 -11.77
CA LYS A 21 12.24 5.37 -10.59
C LYS A 21 12.51 6.63 -9.78
N ASP A 22 11.46 7.20 -9.21
CA ASP A 22 11.62 8.33 -8.28
C ASP A 22 12.25 7.92 -6.95
N ILE A 23 11.99 6.70 -6.52
CA ILE A 23 12.61 6.11 -5.33
C ILE A 23 13.39 4.88 -5.76
N THR A 24 14.66 4.82 -5.35
CA THR A 24 15.55 3.69 -5.69
C THR A 24 15.77 2.78 -4.49
N HIS A 25 16.26 1.57 -4.75
CA HIS A 25 16.62 0.57 -3.74
C HIS A 25 15.43 0.09 -2.92
N VAL A 26 14.26 0.06 -3.54
CA VAL A 26 13.03 -0.51 -2.98
C VAL A 26 12.45 -1.51 -3.99
N PRO A 27 11.72 -2.54 -3.54
CA PRO A 27 11.20 -3.59 -4.43
C PRO A 27 9.89 -3.24 -5.14
N PHE A 28 9.60 -1.97 -5.29
CA PHE A 28 8.41 -1.47 -5.99
C PHE A 28 8.78 -0.21 -6.78
N ASP A 29 7.92 0.22 -7.67
CA ASP A 29 8.11 1.44 -8.46
C ASP A 29 7.13 2.51 -8.01
N MET A 30 7.63 3.48 -7.27
CA MET A 30 6.83 4.54 -6.67
C MET A 30 7.10 5.87 -7.38
N GLU A 31 6.05 6.45 -7.93
CA GLU A 31 6.06 7.77 -8.57
C GLU A 31 5.62 8.80 -7.54
N VAL A 32 6.42 9.84 -7.32
CA VAL A 32 6.14 10.87 -6.31
C VAL A 32 5.74 12.16 -7.01
N LYS A 33 4.55 12.67 -6.68
CA LYS A 33 4.00 13.90 -7.27
C LYS A 33 3.65 14.91 -6.19
N ALA A 34 4.00 16.17 -6.44
CA ALA A 34 3.66 17.30 -5.58
C ALA A 34 3.15 18.44 -6.45
N ARG A 35 1.96 18.25 -7.03
CA ARG A 35 1.39 19.17 -8.00
C ARG A 35 0.03 19.68 -7.55
N SER A 36 -0.31 20.90 -7.99
CA SER A 36 -1.61 21.48 -7.70
C SER A 36 -2.75 20.82 -8.48
N ALA A 37 -2.47 20.32 -9.70
CA ALA A 37 -3.47 19.61 -10.50
C ALA A 37 -3.36 18.11 -10.24
N PHE A 38 -4.48 17.49 -9.84
CA PHE A 38 -4.54 16.06 -9.56
C PHE A 38 -4.91 15.31 -10.84
N GLN A 39 -3.97 14.54 -11.38
CA GLN A 39 -4.12 13.79 -12.62
C GLN A 39 -3.82 12.32 -12.41
N PRO A 40 -4.67 11.59 -11.67
CA PRO A 40 -4.36 10.22 -11.25
C PRO A 40 -4.19 9.26 -12.42
N LYS A 41 -5.03 9.36 -13.45
CA LYS A 41 -4.95 8.45 -14.60
C LYS A 41 -3.61 8.59 -15.32
N ALA A 42 -3.20 9.82 -15.62
CA ALA A 42 -1.94 10.06 -16.31
C ALA A 42 -0.74 9.54 -15.50
N TRP A 43 -0.77 9.77 -14.20
CA TRP A 43 0.31 9.37 -13.32
C TRP A 43 0.40 7.86 -13.15
N ILE A 44 -0.74 7.18 -12.97
CA ILE A 44 -0.72 5.73 -12.82
C ILE A 44 -0.36 5.04 -14.14
N ASP A 45 -0.79 5.59 -15.28
CA ASP A 45 -0.41 5.06 -16.58
C ASP A 45 1.10 5.19 -16.81
N GLN A 46 1.68 6.32 -16.42
CA GLN A 46 3.11 6.57 -16.54
C GLN A 46 3.93 5.56 -15.73
N VAL A 47 3.61 5.39 -14.46
CA VAL A 47 4.37 4.48 -13.60
C VAL A 47 4.13 3.01 -13.97
N THR A 48 2.92 2.67 -14.39
CA THR A 48 2.59 1.30 -14.83
C THR A 48 3.42 0.92 -16.05
N LYS A 49 3.56 1.84 -17.01
CA LYS A 49 4.35 1.60 -18.21
C LYS A 49 5.83 1.36 -17.85
N ARG A 50 6.37 2.13 -16.93
CA ARG A 50 7.74 1.96 -16.46
C ARG A 50 7.91 0.66 -15.68
N ALA A 51 6.99 0.39 -14.76
CA ALA A 51 7.04 -0.77 -13.89
C ALA A 51 6.88 -2.09 -14.65
N SER A 52 6.18 -2.09 -15.79
CA SER A 52 5.98 -3.31 -16.58
C SER A 52 7.29 -3.89 -17.10
N LYS A 53 8.31 -3.06 -17.27
CA LYS A 53 9.62 -3.51 -17.75
C LYS A 53 10.40 -4.29 -16.69
N SER A 54 10.19 -3.95 -15.42
CA SER A 54 10.87 -4.58 -14.29
C SER A 54 9.97 -5.52 -13.49
N GLN A 55 8.67 -5.57 -13.84
CA GLN A 55 7.65 -6.32 -13.12
C GLN A 55 7.49 -5.86 -11.67
N ASP A 56 7.81 -4.61 -11.39
CA ASP A 56 7.62 -4.02 -10.07
C ASP A 56 6.17 -3.60 -9.87
N LEU A 57 5.78 -3.45 -8.60
CA LEU A 57 4.46 -2.94 -8.24
C LEU A 57 4.42 -1.42 -8.48
N PRO A 58 3.55 -0.92 -9.38
CA PRO A 58 3.45 0.52 -9.61
C PRO A 58 2.59 1.19 -8.55
N ILE A 59 3.12 2.25 -7.96
CA ILE A 59 2.44 3.03 -6.92
C ILE A 59 2.65 4.51 -7.22
N VAL A 60 1.61 5.31 -7.01
CA VAL A 60 1.71 6.77 -7.08
C VAL A 60 1.52 7.34 -5.68
N VAL A 61 2.44 8.21 -5.27
CA VAL A 61 2.32 8.97 -4.02
C VAL A 61 2.14 10.43 -4.39
N CYS A 62 1.10 11.06 -3.85
CA CYS A 62 0.78 12.44 -4.14
C CYS A 62 0.68 13.25 -2.85
N ARG A 63 1.48 14.30 -2.75
CA ARG A 63 1.32 15.30 -1.71
C ARG A 63 0.22 16.26 -2.13
N LEU A 64 -0.83 16.33 -1.34
CA LEU A 64 -1.96 17.22 -1.61
C LEU A 64 -1.67 18.62 -1.11
N ASN A 65 -2.41 19.60 -1.64
CA ASN A 65 -2.29 20.99 -1.17
C ASN A 65 -2.56 21.06 0.33
N GLY A 66 -1.71 21.82 1.03
CA GLY A 66 -1.81 21.96 2.48
C GLY A 66 -1.06 20.92 3.29
N GLN A 67 -0.54 19.88 2.67
CA GLN A 67 0.27 18.89 3.37
C GLN A 67 1.72 19.33 3.43
N GLY A 68 2.32 19.26 4.60
CA GLY A 68 3.70 19.65 4.83
C GLY A 68 4.68 18.51 4.57
N GLU A 69 5.95 18.84 4.54
CA GLU A 69 7.02 17.88 4.31
C GLU A 69 7.29 17.00 5.53
N SER A 70 6.82 17.39 6.69
CA SER A 70 7.08 16.66 7.95
C SER A 70 6.14 15.47 8.15
N SER A 71 5.12 15.30 7.31
CA SER A 71 4.09 14.28 7.49
C SER A 71 3.88 13.44 6.23
N PRO A 72 4.94 12.80 5.68
CA PRO A 72 4.79 12.01 4.47
C PRO A 72 3.86 10.80 4.63
N GLN A 73 3.66 10.32 5.84
CA GLN A 73 2.73 9.23 6.13
C GLN A 73 1.28 9.59 5.83
N ASP A 74 0.97 10.87 5.75
CA ASP A 74 -0.38 11.36 5.45
C ASP A 74 -0.61 11.66 3.98
N TYR A 75 0.41 11.50 3.14
CA TYR A 75 0.26 11.68 1.70
C TYR A 75 -0.67 10.61 1.13
N LEU A 76 -1.35 10.96 0.04
CA LEU A 76 -2.20 10.02 -0.66
C LEU A 76 -1.32 9.05 -1.47
N ALA A 77 -1.52 7.76 -1.26
CA ALA A 77 -0.90 6.73 -2.10
C ALA A 77 -1.98 5.95 -2.82
N PHE A 78 -1.81 5.69 -4.13
CA PHE A 78 -2.78 4.92 -4.88
C PHE A 78 -2.11 4.00 -5.89
N MET A 79 -2.83 2.94 -6.22
CA MET A 79 -2.41 1.94 -7.18
C MET A 79 -3.64 1.38 -7.87
N ARG A 80 -3.44 0.56 -8.90
CA ARG A 80 -4.58 -0.09 -9.55
C ARG A 80 -5.25 -1.05 -8.58
N LEU A 81 -6.56 -1.15 -8.69
CA LEU A 81 -7.35 -1.96 -7.76
C LEU A 81 -6.90 -3.43 -7.75
N GLY A 82 -6.62 -3.99 -8.91
CA GLY A 82 -6.15 -5.38 -8.99
C GLY A 82 -4.86 -5.61 -8.22
N ASP A 83 -3.91 -4.68 -8.32
CA ASP A 83 -2.65 -4.76 -7.60
C ASP A 83 -2.86 -4.64 -6.09
N LEU A 84 -3.76 -3.75 -5.67
CA LEU A 84 -4.10 -3.59 -4.26
C LEU A 84 -4.76 -4.85 -3.70
N VAL A 85 -5.68 -5.46 -4.46
CA VAL A 85 -6.33 -6.70 -4.04
C VAL A 85 -5.31 -7.81 -3.85
N ASP A 86 -4.37 -7.96 -4.78
CA ASP A 86 -3.30 -8.96 -4.64
C ASP A 86 -2.48 -8.73 -3.39
N LEU A 87 -2.14 -7.47 -3.13
CA LEU A 87 -1.36 -7.10 -1.96
C LEU A 87 -2.12 -7.37 -0.66
N LEU A 88 -3.41 -7.03 -0.63
CA LEU A 88 -4.26 -7.28 0.53
C LEU A 88 -4.40 -8.77 0.82
N LEU A 89 -4.59 -9.58 -0.23
CA LEU A 89 -4.68 -11.02 -0.07
C LEU A 89 -3.37 -11.61 0.46
N SER A 90 -2.25 -11.15 -0.08
CA SER A 90 -0.93 -11.59 0.38
C SER A 90 -0.67 -11.20 1.83
N SER A 91 -1.30 -10.14 2.30
CA SER A 91 -1.16 -9.64 3.68
C SER A 91 -2.20 -10.23 4.64
N GLY A 92 -3.05 -11.15 4.16
CA GLY A 92 -4.01 -11.85 5.00
C GLY A 92 -5.33 -11.13 5.24
N TYR A 93 -5.66 -10.14 4.42
CA TYR A 93 -6.91 -9.39 4.58
C TYR A 93 -8.12 -10.03 3.92
N GLY A 94 -7.93 -11.12 3.20
CA GLY A 94 -9.01 -11.75 2.47
C GLY A 94 -9.27 -13.17 2.89
N ASP A 95 -10.37 -13.71 2.38
CA ASP A 95 -10.69 -15.12 2.47
C ASP A 95 -9.90 -15.86 1.38
N PHE A 96 -8.93 -16.64 1.77
CA PHE A 96 -8.13 -17.38 0.82
C PHE A 96 -8.92 -18.57 0.29
N LYS A 97 -9.30 -18.51 -0.99
CA LYS A 97 -10.03 -19.59 -1.62
C LYS A 97 -9.30 -20.93 -1.56
N GLY A 98 -7.96 -20.89 -1.59
CA GLY A 98 -7.15 -22.09 -1.48
C GLY A 98 -7.27 -22.80 -0.15
N ASP A 99 -7.49 -22.05 0.92
CA ASP A 99 -7.56 -22.57 2.28
C ASP A 99 -8.99 -22.74 2.80
N ARG A 100 -9.99 -22.34 2.01
CA ARG A 100 -11.39 -22.41 2.43
C ARG A 100 -11.88 -23.80 2.74
N ASP A 101 -11.32 -24.80 2.07
CA ASP A 101 -11.70 -26.19 2.30
C ASP A 101 -11.28 -26.67 3.68
N THR A 102 -10.30 -26.00 4.30
CA THR A 102 -9.77 -26.36 5.59
C THR A 102 -10.14 -25.37 6.70
N LEU A 103 -10.65 -24.19 6.32
CA LEU A 103 -11.01 -23.14 7.27
C LEU A 103 -12.49 -22.81 7.11
N GLU A 104 -13.23 -22.90 8.22
CA GLU A 104 -14.61 -22.47 8.27
C GLU A 104 -14.72 -21.05 8.82
N PRO A 105 -15.49 -20.18 8.16
CA PRO A 105 -15.67 -18.84 8.69
C PRO A 105 -16.46 -18.88 10.01
N MET A 106 -16.06 -18.04 10.95
CA MET A 106 -16.74 -17.89 12.22
C MET A 106 -16.94 -16.42 12.52
N ARG A 107 -17.71 -16.13 13.54
CA ARG A 107 -17.93 -14.74 13.96
C ARG A 107 -16.81 -14.31 14.91
N CYS A 108 -16.28 -13.12 14.67
CA CYS A 108 -15.36 -12.51 15.61
C CYS A 108 -16.03 -12.31 16.96
N LYS A 109 -15.38 -12.73 18.03
CA LYS A 109 -15.91 -12.60 19.40
C LYS A 109 -16.03 -11.15 19.83
N MET A 110 -15.24 -10.25 19.24
CA MET A 110 -15.22 -8.85 19.64
C MET A 110 -16.25 -8.00 18.89
N CYS A 111 -16.36 -8.15 17.57
CA CYS A 111 -17.20 -7.27 16.76
C CYS A 111 -18.28 -8.00 15.96
N GLY A 112 -18.28 -9.33 15.94
CA GLY A 112 -19.27 -10.13 15.22
C GLY A 112 -19.05 -10.24 13.71
N ALA A 113 -17.97 -9.67 13.16
CA ALA A 113 -17.66 -9.79 11.77
C ALA A 113 -17.24 -11.22 11.40
N TRP A 114 -17.41 -11.60 10.13
CA TRP A 114 -16.93 -12.88 9.66
C TRP A 114 -15.41 -12.92 9.67
N ALA A 115 -14.83 -14.02 10.15
CA ALA A 115 -13.39 -14.21 10.23
C ALA A 115 -13.07 -15.72 10.18
N PHE A 116 -11.79 -16.07 9.98
CA PHE A 116 -11.33 -17.45 10.07
C PHE A 116 -10.65 -17.78 11.39
N THR A 117 -10.64 -16.82 12.30
CA THR A 117 -10.12 -16.99 13.66
C THR A 117 -11.17 -16.44 14.63
N GLU A 118 -11.02 -16.74 15.92
CA GLU A 118 -11.94 -16.27 16.95
C GLU A 118 -12.03 -14.75 17.01
N THR A 119 -10.95 -14.07 16.63
CA THR A 119 -10.88 -12.61 16.59
C THR A 119 -10.50 -12.21 15.17
N CYS A 120 -11.27 -11.32 14.55
CA CYS A 120 -10.97 -10.84 13.22
C CYS A 120 -9.68 -10.00 13.22
N ARG A 121 -9.12 -9.80 12.03
CA ARG A 121 -7.84 -9.12 11.89
C ARG A 121 -7.84 -7.72 12.52
N THR A 122 -8.91 -6.97 12.33
CA THR A 122 -9.02 -5.62 12.91
C THR A 122 -8.95 -5.65 14.44
N CYS A 123 -9.62 -6.60 15.08
CA CYS A 123 -9.60 -6.74 16.54
C CYS A 123 -8.27 -7.29 17.04
N GLN A 124 -7.58 -8.10 16.24
CA GLN A 124 -6.25 -8.60 16.59
C GLN A 124 -5.18 -7.50 16.59
N VAL A 125 -5.33 -6.51 15.71
CA VAL A 125 -4.36 -5.41 15.60
C VAL A 125 -4.40 -4.52 16.84
N ASP A 126 -5.60 -4.26 17.36
CA ASP A 126 -5.80 -3.43 18.55
C ASP A 126 -6.95 -3.99 19.38
N PRO A 127 -6.72 -5.06 20.15
CA PRO A 127 -7.76 -5.68 20.96
C PRO A 127 -8.31 -4.75 22.04
N ASP A 128 -7.51 -3.82 22.53
CA ASP A 128 -7.93 -2.90 23.59
C ASP A 128 -8.91 -1.84 23.10
N ALA A 129 -8.87 -1.52 21.82
CA ALA A 129 -9.77 -0.53 21.24
C ALA A 129 -11.24 -0.97 21.25
N ASN A 130 -11.50 -2.26 21.46
CA ASN A 130 -12.83 -2.84 21.42
C ASN A 130 -13.40 -3.15 22.81
N LEU A 131 -12.71 -2.73 23.83
CA LEU A 131 -13.12 -2.94 25.22
C LEU A 131 -13.99 -1.82 25.76
#